data_05cca6499422d172475bff0f5878adf0
#
_entry.id   05cca6499422d172475bff0f5878adf0
#
_cell.length_a   1.000
_cell.length_b   1.000
_cell.length_c   1.000
_cell.angle_alpha   90.00
_cell.angle_beta   90.00
_cell.angle_gamma   90.00
#
_symmetry.space_group_name_H-M   'P 1'
#
loop_
_entity.id
_entity.type
_entity.pdbx_description
1 polymer ?
#
loop_
_entity_poly.entity_id
_entity_poly.type
_entity_poly.pdbx_seq_one_letter_code
_entity_poly.pdbx_strand_id
1 'polypeptide(L)'
;MSKILCLETATTNCSVALSENGSVITFREDNSANYSHAEQLHVFIEAVLSDTNTSFEELSAIAVSKGPGSYTGLRIGVSAAKGLCFSLDIPLLSIPTLQVLIGQVTHKTDFIVPMLDARRMEVYASVYNANEEEIRTTDAEILNETSFYEYLEKGSVTFIGSGVEKFKEICHHTNALFVLDKYPSALQMASIAEKKLHQNDVEDVAYFEPYYLKDFLKL
;
A
#
# COMPACT_ATOMS: atom_id res chain seq x y z
N MET A 1 6.19 -16.74 17.82
CA MET A 1 6.66 -16.23 16.50
C MET A 1 5.41 -15.89 15.72
N SER A 2 5.32 -14.68 15.21
CA SER A 2 4.18 -14.24 14.40
C SER A 2 4.50 -14.46 12.92
N LYS A 3 3.66 -15.21 12.20
CA LYS A 3 3.71 -15.30 10.73
C LYS A 3 2.54 -14.53 10.14
N ILE A 4 2.82 -13.52 9.32
CA ILE A 4 1.79 -12.67 8.72
C ILE A 4 1.88 -12.77 7.20
N LEU A 5 0.74 -13.07 6.56
CA LEU A 5 0.59 -13.04 5.12
C LEU A 5 0.12 -11.66 4.69
N CYS A 6 0.93 -10.97 3.89
CA CYS A 6 0.66 -9.62 3.38
C CYS A 6 0.18 -9.66 1.93
N LEU A 7 -0.93 -8.98 1.64
CA LEU A 7 -1.57 -8.94 0.32
C LEU A 7 -1.67 -7.50 -0.19
N GLU A 8 -1.10 -7.24 -1.37
CA GLU A 8 -1.16 -5.94 -2.04
C GLU A 8 -1.77 -6.09 -3.43
N THR A 9 -2.89 -5.40 -3.67
CA THR A 9 -3.62 -5.44 -4.93
C THR A 9 -4.20 -4.08 -5.32
N ALA A 10 -3.78 -3.01 -4.63
CA ALA A 10 -4.38 -1.68 -4.80
C ALA A 10 -3.99 -0.99 -6.13
N THR A 11 -2.96 -1.46 -6.83
CA THR A 11 -2.48 -0.90 -8.10
C THR A 11 -2.34 -1.99 -9.16
N THR A 12 -1.55 -1.78 -10.21
CA THR A 12 -1.21 -2.83 -11.18
C THR A 12 -0.32 -3.91 -10.58
N ASN A 13 0.45 -3.58 -9.54
CA ASN A 13 1.27 -4.55 -8.83
C ASN A 13 0.40 -5.50 -8.01
N CYS A 14 0.45 -6.79 -8.33
CA CYS A 14 -0.10 -7.85 -7.50
C CYS A 14 1.05 -8.45 -6.71
N SER A 15 1.05 -8.32 -5.40
CA SER A 15 2.12 -8.90 -4.60
C SER A 15 1.63 -9.57 -3.32
N VAL A 16 2.33 -10.62 -2.94
CA VAL A 16 2.11 -11.39 -1.71
C VAL A 16 3.46 -11.59 -1.03
N ALA A 17 3.53 -11.33 0.27
CA ALA A 17 4.70 -11.62 1.07
C ALA A 17 4.30 -12.40 2.33
N LEU A 18 5.13 -13.34 2.72
CA LEU A 18 5.07 -13.98 4.03
C LEU A 18 6.16 -13.37 4.91
N SER A 19 5.78 -12.88 6.07
CA SER A 19 6.70 -12.34 7.05
C SER A 19 6.70 -13.15 8.33
N GLU A 20 7.84 -13.14 9.02
CA GLU A 20 8.01 -13.70 10.36
C GLU A 20 8.63 -12.65 11.27
N ASN A 21 7.95 -12.32 12.38
CA ASN A 21 8.38 -11.30 13.34
C ASN A 21 8.74 -9.96 12.66
N GLY A 22 7.92 -9.51 11.71
CA GLY A 22 8.08 -8.24 10.99
C GLY A 22 9.12 -8.25 9.87
N SER A 23 9.80 -9.36 9.61
CA SER A 23 10.77 -9.50 8.51
C SER A 23 10.21 -10.40 7.42
N VAL A 24 10.31 -9.98 6.16
CA VAL A 24 9.88 -10.78 5.01
C VAL A 24 10.78 -12.00 4.86
N ILE A 25 10.21 -13.20 4.79
CA ILE A 25 10.93 -14.45 4.55
C ILE A 25 10.83 -14.94 3.11
N THR A 26 9.72 -14.64 2.44
CA THR A 26 9.54 -14.89 1.00
C THR A 26 8.47 -13.96 0.43
N PHE A 27 8.51 -13.75 -0.90
CA PHE A 27 7.49 -12.95 -1.59
C PHE A 27 7.34 -13.38 -3.05
N ARG A 28 6.22 -12.97 -3.64
CA ARG A 28 5.94 -13.01 -5.08
C ARG A 28 5.28 -11.71 -5.49
N GLU A 29 5.66 -11.18 -6.64
CA GLU A 29 5.00 -10.01 -7.21
C GLU A 29 5.03 -10.02 -8.73
N ASP A 30 4.00 -9.42 -9.33
CA ASP A 30 3.88 -9.17 -10.76
C ASP A 30 3.27 -7.79 -10.99
N ASN A 31 4.05 -6.90 -11.59
CA ASN A 31 3.62 -5.56 -12.00
C ASN A 31 3.42 -5.47 -13.52
N SER A 32 2.93 -6.52 -14.13
CA SER A 32 2.55 -6.49 -15.54
C SER A 32 1.32 -5.58 -15.75
N ALA A 33 1.28 -4.87 -16.89
CA ALA A 33 0.21 -3.92 -17.21
C ALA A 33 -1.19 -4.57 -17.34
N ASN A 34 -1.26 -5.88 -17.35
CA ASN A 34 -2.50 -6.65 -17.36
C ASN A 34 -2.93 -6.93 -15.93
N TYR A 35 -4.01 -6.29 -15.49
CA TYR A 35 -4.61 -6.53 -14.16
C TYR A 35 -4.94 -8.01 -13.96
N SER A 36 -3.97 -8.79 -13.52
CA SER A 36 -4.06 -10.25 -13.34
C SER A 36 -4.36 -10.67 -11.89
N HIS A 37 -4.78 -9.71 -11.03
CA HIS A 37 -4.96 -9.97 -9.60
C HIS A 37 -5.85 -11.17 -9.30
N ALA A 38 -6.96 -11.35 -10.02
CA ALA A 38 -7.88 -12.46 -9.81
C ALA A 38 -7.23 -13.82 -10.12
N GLU A 39 -6.29 -13.85 -11.05
CA GLU A 39 -5.61 -15.06 -11.50
C GLU A 39 -4.35 -15.36 -10.66
N GLN A 40 -3.62 -14.30 -10.27
CA GLN A 40 -2.29 -14.42 -9.66
C GLN A 40 -2.31 -14.47 -8.14
N LEU A 41 -3.25 -13.75 -7.48
CA LEU A 41 -3.21 -13.58 -6.04
C LEU A 41 -3.16 -14.91 -5.28
N HIS A 42 -4.06 -15.83 -5.60
CA HIS A 42 -4.11 -17.14 -4.93
C HIS A 42 -2.92 -18.03 -5.27
N VAL A 43 -2.42 -17.96 -6.51
CA VAL A 43 -1.19 -18.66 -6.93
C VAL A 43 0.01 -18.17 -6.12
N PHE A 44 0.11 -16.85 -5.91
CA PHE A 44 1.20 -16.28 -5.09
C PHE A 44 1.08 -16.64 -3.62
N ILE A 45 -0.14 -16.68 -3.07
CA ILE A 45 -0.39 -17.13 -1.69
C ILE A 45 0.12 -18.58 -1.52
N GLU A 46 -0.28 -19.49 -2.40
CA GLU A 46 0.16 -20.88 -2.36
C GLU A 46 1.68 -20.99 -2.52
N ALA A 47 2.26 -20.21 -3.44
CA ALA A 47 3.70 -20.24 -3.70
C ALA A 47 4.52 -19.79 -2.48
N VAL A 48 4.17 -18.67 -1.83
CA VAL A 48 4.94 -18.18 -0.66
C VAL A 48 4.81 -19.10 0.54
N LEU A 49 3.67 -19.75 0.74
CA LEU A 49 3.48 -20.74 1.78
C LEU A 49 4.28 -22.03 1.49
N SER A 50 4.23 -22.50 0.26
CA SER A 50 4.97 -23.70 -0.18
C SER A 50 6.48 -23.51 -0.09
N ASP A 51 7.01 -22.35 -0.51
CA ASP A 51 8.46 -22.05 -0.46
C ASP A 51 9.05 -22.14 0.95
N THR A 52 8.23 -21.91 1.96
CA THR A 52 8.64 -21.91 3.37
C THR A 52 8.15 -23.12 4.15
N ASN A 53 7.45 -24.06 3.49
CA ASN A 53 6.74 -25.18 4.13
C ASN A 53 5.84 -24.71 5.29
N THR A 54 5.21 -23.52 5.14
CA THR A 54 4.28 -22.97 6.13
C THR A 54 2.86 -23.39 5.80
N SER A 55 2.13 -23.95 6.75
CA SER A 55 0.71 -24.23 6.58
C SER A 55 -0.16 -23.00 6.88
N PHE A 56 -1.42 -23.01 6.44
CA PHE A 56 -2.35 -21.92 6.74
C PHE A 56 -2.60 -21.76 8.24
N GLU A 57 -2.61 -22.84 8.99
CA GLU A 57 -2.83 -22.86 10.44
C GLU A 57 -1.69 -22.23 11.26
N GLU A 58 -0.51 -22.06 10.64
CA GLU A 58 0.62 -21.38 11.29
C GLU A 58 0.55 -19.86 11.15
N LEU A 59 -0.38 -19.33 10.34
CA LEU A 59 -0.55 -17.88 10.16
C LEU A 59 -1.15 -17.25 11.42
N SER A 60 -0.59 -16.14 11.82
CA SER A 60 -1.04 -15.34 12.99
C SER A 60 -2.00 -14.22 12.61
N ALA A 61 -1.92 -13.73 11.36
CA ALA A 61 -2.76 -12.68 10.82
C ALA A 61 -2.66 -12.61 9.29
N ILE A 62 -3.63 -11.95 8.66
CA ILE A 62 -3.56 -11.51 7.26
C ILE A 62 -3.53 -9.99 7.23
N ALA A 63 -2.57 -9.40 6.52
CA ALA A 63 -2.51 -7.98 6.25
C ALA A 63 -2.91 -7.68 4.81
N VAL A 64 -3.68 -6.62 4.57
CA VAL A 64 -4.12 -6.22 3.24
C VAL A 64 -4.09 -4.70 3.07
N SER A 65 -3.72 -4.23 1.89
CA SER A 65 -3.89 -2.82 1.53
C SER A 65 -5.36 -2.44 1.53
N LYS A 66 -5.70 -1.42 2.34
CA LYS A 66 -7.10 -0.96 2.44
C LYS A 66 -7.51 0.07 1.41
N GLY A 67 -6.56 0.63 0.68
CA GLY A 67 -6.78 1.77 -0.23
C GLY A 67 -6.08 3.05 0.25
N PRO A 68 -6.16 4.11 -0.58
CA PRO A 68 -6.85 4.19 -1.85
C PRO A 68 -6.19 3.36 -2.96
N GLY A 69 -6.91 3.14 -4.07
CA GLY A 69 -6.37 2.39 -5.20
C GLY A 69 -7.43 1.92 -6.20
N SER A 70 -7.08 0.92 -6.99
CA SER A 70 -7.97 0.27 -7.94
C SER A 70 -9.18 -0.34 -7.25
N TYR A 71 -10.38 0.10 -7.62
CA TYR A 71 -11.64 -0.42 -7.06
C TYR A 71 -11.77 -1.95 -7.15
N THR A 72 -11.46 -2.51 -8.31
CA THR A 72 -11.49 -3.96 -8.54
C THR A 72 -10.37 -4.66 -7.76
N GLY A 73 -9.15 -4.12 -7.82
CA GLY A 73 -8.00 -4.69 -7.13
C GLY A 73 -8.21 -4.75 -5.61
N LEU A 74 -8.65 -3.66 -5.01
CA LEU A 74 -8.95 -3.61 -3.57
C LEU A 74 -10.01 -4.65 -3.16
N ARG A 75 -11.06 -4.83 -3.96
CA ARG A 75 -12.09 -5.84 -3.67
C ARG A 75 -11.54 -7.26 -3.73
N ILE A 76 -10.69 -7.56 -4.71
CA ILE A 76 -10.06 -8.88 -4.83
C ILE A 76 -9.21 -9.16 -3.58
N GLY A 77 -8.29 -8.25 -3.23
CA GLY A 77 -7.41 -8.43 -2.07
C GLY A 77 -8.17 -8.52 -0.75
N VAL A 78 -9.10 -7.58 -0.51
CA VAL A 78 -9.88 -7.56 0.74
C VAL A 78 -10.80 -8.78 0.84
N SER A 79 -11.43 -9.24 -0.25
CA SER A 79 -12.26 -10.45 -0.21
C SER A 79 -11.43 -11.69 0.09
N ALA A 80 -10.26 -11.83 -0.51
CA ALA A 80 -9.33 -12.93 -0.22
C ALA A 80 -8.87 -12.90 1.25
N ALA A 81 -8.44 -11.72 1.74
CA ALA A 81 -8.02 -11.54 3.12
C ALA A 81 -9.13 -11.88 4.13
N LYS A 82 -10.35 -11.36 3.91
CA LYS A 82 -11.52 -11.68 4.76
C LYS A 82 -11.86 -13.17 4.74
N GLY A 83 -11.82 -13.81 3.57
CA GLY A 83 -12.08 -15.24 3.44
C GLY A 83 -11.08 -16.08 4.23
N LEU A 84 -9.78 -15.75 4.15
CA LEU A 84 -8.73 -16.42 4.92
C LEU A 84 -8.89 -16.18 6.42
N CYS A 85 -9.06 -14.92 6.86
CA CYS A 85 -9.25 -14.59 8.26
C CYS A 85 -10.47 -15.31 8.86
N PHE A 86 -11.58 -15.34 8.14
CA PHE A 86 -12.80 -16.01 8.59
C PHE A 86 -12.62 -17.53 8.71
N SER A 87 -11.96 -18.18 7.73
CA SER A 87 -11.78 -19.62 7.73
C SER A 87 -10.77 -20.12 8.76
N LEU A 88 -9.78 -19.28 9.09
CA LEU A 88 -8.69 -19.63 10.01
C LEU A 88 -8.90 -19.08 11.43
N ASP A 89 -9.93 -18.26 11.65
CA ASP A 89 -10.20 -17.55 12.90
C ASP A 89 -9.02 -16.71 13.38
N ILE A 90 -8.39 -15.96 12.44
CA ILE A 90 -7.24 -15.10 12.70
C ILE A 90 -7.55 -13.64 12.34
N PRO A 91 -6.86 -12.65 12.95
CA PRO A 91 -7.13 -11.23 12.75
C PRO A 91 -6.80 -10.74 11.33
N LEU A 92 -7.59 -9.76 10.88
CA LEU A 92 -7.38 -8.97 9.67
C LEU A 92 -6.71 -7.65 10.03
N LEU A 93 -5.60 -7.33 9.35
CA LEU A 93 -4.88 -6.08 9.49
C LEU A 93 -5.02 -5.25 8.21
N SER A 94 -5.49 -4.02 8.32
CA SER A 94 -5.56 -3.10 7.18
C SER A 94 -4.39 -2.13 7.17
N ILE A 95 -3.78 -1.92 6.01
CA ILE A 95 -2.65 -1.00 5.85
C ILE A 95 -2.99 0.05 4.78
N PRO A 96 -2.87 1.37 5.07
CA PRO A 96 -3.07 2.40 4.06
C PRO A 96 -2.10 2.21 2.88
N THR A 97 -2.60 2.20 1.65
CA THR A 97 -1.79 1.94 0.46
C THR A 97 -0.66 2.97 0.29
N LEU A 98 -0.91 4.24 0.64
CA LEU A 98 0.12 5.28 0.56
C LEU A 98 1.23 5.08 1.61
N GLN A 99 0.89 4.54 2.78
CA GLN A 99 1.88 4.20 3.80
C GLN A 99 2.83 3.08 3.34
N VAL A 100 2.35 2.14 2.53
CA VAL A 100 3.20 1.09 1.94
C VAL A 100 4.27 1.69 1.03
N LEU A 101 3.94 2.75 0.28
CA LEU A 101 4.88 3.40 -0.63
C LEU A 101 6.05 4.07 0.10
N ILE A 102 5.82 4.69 1.26
CA ILE A 102 6.89 5.41 1.97
C ILE A 102 8.02 4.48 2.42
N GLY A 103 7.73 3.21 2.68
CA GLY A 103 8.75 2.19 3.00
C GLY A 103 9.76 1.92 1.87
N GLN A 104 9.57 2.49 0.68
CA GLN A 104 10.51 2.40 -0.45
C GLN A 104 11.42 3.64 -0.58
N VAL A 105 11.25 4.66 0.26
CA VAL A 105 12.10 5.85 0.24
C VAL A 105 13.43 5.54 0.90
N THR A 106 14.52 5.70 0.14
CA THR A 106 15.88 5.42 0.62
C THR A 106 16.63 6.67 1.08
N HIS A 107 16.13 7.85 0.72
CA HIS A 107 16.75 9.14 1.06
C HIS A 107 15.96 9.85 2.17
N LYS A 108 16.66 10.38 3.15
CA LYS A 108 16.02 11.19 4.18
C LYS A 108 15.70 12.58 3.62
N THR A 109 14.42 12.95 3.69
CA THR A 109 13.91 14.29 3.39
C THR A 109 13.04 14.76 4.54
N ASP A 110 12.77 16.07 4.59
CA ASP A 110 11.94 16.65 5.65
C ASP A 110 10.50 16.17 5.55
N PHE A 111 10.03 15.93 4.31
CA PHE A 111 8.68 15.42 4.02
C PHE A 111 8.70 14.34 2.96
N ILE A 112 7.73 13.44 3.02
CA ILE A 112 7.47 12.39 2.03
C ILE A 112 6.02 12.51 1.58
N VAL A 113 5.80 12.57 0.27
CA VAL A 113 4.47 12.65 -0.35
C VAL A 113 4.28 11.45 -1.27
N PRO A 114 3.69 10.35 -0.78
CA PRO A 114 3.28 9.26 -1.64
C PRO A 114 2.09 9.69 -2.50
N MET A 115 2.11 9.32 -3.79
CA MET A 115 1.09 9.67 -4.77
C MET A 115 0.67 8.47 -5.60
N LEU A 116 -0.63 8.18 -5.65
CA LEU A 116 -1.20 7.25 -6.62
C LEU A 116 -1.96 8.01 -7.71
N ASP A 117 -1.80 7.56 -8.94
CA ASP A 117 -2.54 8.14 -10.08
C ASP A 117 -4.06 7.91 -9.91
N ALA A 118 -4.84 9.01 -9.92
CA ALA A 118 -6.29 9.01 -9.87
C ALA A 118 -6.93 9.46 -11.20
N ARG A 119 -6.18 9.34 -12.29
CA ARG A 119 -6.48 9.78 -13.68
C ARG A 119 -6.44 11.30 -13.88
N ARG A 120 -6.27 11.72 -15.13
CA ARG A 120 -6.08 13.15 -15.49
C ARG A 120 -4.98 13.78 -14.61
N MET A 121 -5.17 15.03 -14.20
CA MET A 121 -4.24 15.73 -13.29
C MET A 121 -4.55 15.47 -11.80
N GLU A 122 -5.23 14.38 -11.44
CA GLU A 122 -5.59 14.08 -10.07
C GLU A 122 -4.77 12.91 -9.51
N VAL A 123 -4.43 13.01 -8.23
CA VAL A 123 -3.74 11.97 -7.46
C VAL A 123 -4.46 11.72 -6.14
N TYR A 124 -4.26 10.52 -5.59
CA TYR A 124 -4.45 10.30 -4.17
C TYR A 124 -3.12 10.52 -3.48
N ALA A 125 -3.07 11.42 -2.52
CA ALA A 125 -1.85 11.77 -1.82
C ALA A 125 -2.08 11.98 -0.32
N SER A 126 -1.03 11.76 0.46
CA SER A 126 -0.90 12.13 1.87
C SER A 126 0.47 12.75 2.09
N VAL A 127 0.73 13.32 3.26
CA VAL A 127 2.04 13.87 3.59
C VAL A 127 2.52 13.28 4.90
N TYR A 128 3.76 12.83 4.90
CA TYR A 128 4.48 12.31 6.05
C TYR A 128 5.67 13.20 6.39
N ASN A 129 5.99 13.29 7.67
CA ASN A 129 7.22 13.95 8.13
C ASN A 129 8.44 13.00 8.04
N ALA A 130 9.62 13.49 8.41
CA ALA A 130 10.87 12.73 8.40
C ALA A 130 10.87 11.50 9.34
N ASN A 131 9.93 11.41 10.27
CA ASN A 131 9.74 10.26 11.17
C ASN A 131 8.68 9.28 10.65
N GLU A 132 8.20 9.46 9.40
CA GLU A 132 7.14 8.66 8.79
C GLU A 132 5.79 8.76 9.52
N GLU A 133 5.55 9.88 10.23
CA GLU A 133 4.26 10.18 10.84
C GLU A 133 3.40 10.94 9.83
N GLU A 134 2.15 10.53 9.64
CA GLU A 134 1.21 11.19 8.74
C GLU A 134 0.80 12.55 9.32
N ILE A 135 1.16 13.64 8.62
CA ILE A 135 0.84 15.03 9.02
C ILE A 135 -0.25 15.67 8.17
N ARG A 136 -0.57 15.08 7.03
CA ARG A 136 -1.73 15.40 6.20
C ARG A 136 -2.35 14.07 5.75
N THR A 137 -3.61 13.88 6.09
CA THR A 137 -4.38 12.68 5.76
C THR A 137 -4.56 12.52 4.24
N THR A 138 -4.78 11.28 3.84
CA THR A 138 -5.01 10.94 2.43
C THR A 138 -6.23 11.66 1.86
N ASP A 139 -6.04 12.34 0.74
CA ASP A 139 -7.10 13.01 -0.02
C ASP A 139 -6.87 12.89 -1.54
N ALA A 140 -7.93 13.18 -2.31
CA ALA A 140 -7.86 13.31 -3.76
C ALA A 140 -7.53 14.78 -4.12
N GLU A 141 -6.41 14.99 -4.80
CA GLU A 141 -5.90 16.32 -5.13
C GLU A 141 -5.72 16.50 -6.64
N ILE A 142 -6.29 17.59 -7.18
CA ILE A 142 -6.02 18.01 -8.56
C ILE A 142 -4.71 18.79 -8.56
N LEU A 143 -3.70 18.25 -9.21
CA LEU A 143 -2.36 18.82 -9.25
C LEU A 143 -2.31 20.10 -10.09
N ASN A 144 -1.57 21.07 -9.58
CA ASN A 144 -1.19 22.30 -10.25
C ASN A 144 0.25 22.68 -9.84
N GLU A 145 0.79 23.76 -10.42
CA GLU A 145 2.16 24.22 -10.19
C GLU A 145 2.47 24.59 -8.73
N THR A 146 1.44 24.89 -7.93
CA THR A 146 1.57 25.28 -6.51
C THR A 146 1.20 24.16 -5.54
N SER A 147 0.82 22.99 -6.03
CA SER A 147 0.53 21.83 -5.17
C SER A 147 1.72 21.52 -4.29
N PHE A 148 1.46 21.29 -2.99
CA PHE A 148 2.46 20.98 -1.96
C PHE A 148 3.49 22.09 -1.67
N TYR A 149 3.31 23.33 -2.15
CA TYR A 149 4.24 24.43 -1.90
C TYR A 149 4.46 24.71 -0.42
N GLU A 150 3.43 24.54 0.42
CA GLU A 150 3.54 24.74 1.86
C GLU A 150 4.60 23.83 2.53
N TYR A 151 4.89 22.65 1.94
CA TYR A 151 5.95 21.74 2.39
C TYR A 151 7.27 22.04 1.69
N LEU A 152 7.24 22.33 0.39
CA LEU A 152 8.43 22.65 -0.40
C LEU A 152 9.14 23.92 0.10
N GLU A 153 8.41 24.90 0.59
CA GLU A 153 8.97 26.11 1.20
C GLU A 153 9.60 25.87 2.58
N LYS A 154 9.24 24.75 3.24
CA LYS A 154 9.75 24.41 4.57
C LYS A 154 10.94 23.47 4.55
N GLY A 155 11.15 22.73 3.45
CA GLY A 155 12.24 21.76 3.37
C GLY A 155 12.19 20.89 2.14
N SER A 156 13.03 19.86 2.14
CA SER A 156 13.11 18.88 1.07
C SER A 156 11.89 17.94 1.11
N VAL A 157 11.33 17.65 -0.07
CA VAL A 157 10.14 16.79 -0.22
C VAL A 157 10.43 15.67 -1.21
N THR A 158 10.28 14.44 -0.79
CA THR A 158 10.31 13.28 -1.69
C THR A 158 8.89 12.94 -2.14
N PHE A 159 8.64 13.00 -3.44
CA PHE A 159 7.42 12.53 -4.09
C PHE A 159 7.66 11.12 -4.62
N ILE A 160 6.79 10.15 -4.27
CA ILE A 160 6.96 8.74 -4.63
C ILE A 160 5.63 8.09 -5.06
N GLY A 161 5.68 7.27 -6.10
CA GLY A 161 4.53 6.48 -6.56
C GLY A 161 4.10 6.77 -7.99
N SER A 162 3.04 6.13 -8.44
CA SER A 162 2.56 6.18 -9.84
C SER A 162 1.99 7.54 -10.27
N GLY A 163 1.63 8.40 -9.33
CA GLY A 163 1.16 9.77 -9.61
C GLY A 163 2.26 10.80 -9.82
N VAL A 164 3.52 10.43 -9.57
CA VAL A 164 4.64 11.37 -9.53
C VAL A 164 5.04 11.90 -10.90
N GLU A 165 4.95 11.09 -11.95
CA GLU A 165 5.39 11.47 -13.30
C GLU A 165 4.71 12.76 -13.76
N LYS A 166 3.37 12.83 -13.69
CA LYS A 166 2.61 14.02 -14.08
C LYS A 166 2.86 15.23 -13.18
N PHE A 167 3.19 15.04 -11.91
CA PHE A 167 3.54 16.16 -11.02
C PHE A 167 4.93 16.71 -11.34
N LYS A 168 5.89 15.86 -11.68
CA LYS A 168 7.23 16.24 -12.10
C LYS A 168 7.23 17.14 -13.34
N GLU A 169 6.27 16.96 -14.26
CA GLU A 169 6.16 17.80 -15.45
C GLU A 169 5.82 19.27 -15.15
N ILE A 170 5.14 19.54 -14.03
CA ILE A 170 4.64 20.87 -13.66
C ILE A 170 5.32 21.45 -12.42
N CYS A 171 5.98 20.65 -11.58
CA CYS A 171 6.66 21.11 -10.38
C CYS A 171 8.17 21.30 -10.65
N HIS A 172 8.63 22.54 -10.60
CA HIS A 172 10.04 22.89 -10.84
C HIS A 172 10.76 23.40 -9.59
N HIS A 173 10.22 23.11 -8.39
CA HIS A 173 10.80 23.57 -7.14
C HIS A 173 12.09 22.79 -6.82
N THR A 174 13.15 23.52 -6.38
CA THR A 174 14.47 22.95 -6.12
C THR A 174 14.51 21.94 -4.97
N ASN A 175 13.56 22.03 -4.03
CA ASN A 175 13.43 21.11 -2.89
C ASN A 175 12.63 19.84 -3.23
N ALA A 176 12.11 19.70 -4.47
CA ALA A 176 11.35 18.55 -4.90
C ALA A 176 12.29 17.43 -5.39
N LEU A 177 12.13 16.25 -4.84
CA LEU A 177 12.81 15.01 -5.24
C LEU A 177 11.76 14.02 -5.74
N PHE A 178 11.96 13.45 -6.93
CA PHE A 178 10.98 12.60 -7.58
C PHE A 178 11.49 11.16 -7.70
N VAL A 179 10.75 10.21 -7.11
CA VAL A 179 11.02 8.77 -7.18
C VAL A 179 9.93 8.13 -8.04
N LEU A 180 10.28 7.89 -9.30
CA LEU A 180 9.37 7.37 -10.32
C LEU A 180 9.26 5.85 -10.27
N ASP A 181 8.25 5.30 -10.96
CA ASP A 181 8.06 3.85 -11.20
C ASP A 181 8.03 3.04 -9.90
N LYS A 182 7.45 3.62 -8.84
CA LYS A 182 7.22 2.92 -7.58
C LYS A 182 5.74 2.59 -7.40
N TYR A 183 5.51 1.34 -7.05
CA TYR A 183 4.18 0.80 -6.77
C TYR A 183 4.18 0.21 -5.35
N PRO A 184 3.03 0.26 -4.64
CA PRO A 184 2.90 -0.46 -3.37
C PRO A 184 3.23 -1.94 -3.55
N SER A 185 3.93 -2.52 -2.59
CA SER A 185 4.27 -3.94 -2.59
C SER A 185 4.11 -4.54 -1.20
N ALA A 186 3.70 -5.79 -1.14
CA ALA A 186 3.56 -6.54 0.10
C ALA A 186 4.88 -6.62 0.90
N LEU A 187 6.03 -6.42 0.25
CA LEU A 187 7.35 -6.36 0.88
C LEU A 187 7.44 -5.30 1.98
N GLN A 188 6.84 -4.12 1.78
CA GLN A 188 6.90 -3.01 2.73
C GLN A 188 5.84 -3.12 3.83
N MET A 189 4.92 -4.08 3.74
CA MET A 189 3.84 -4.23 4.71
C MET A 189 4.29 -4.95 5.99
N ALA A 190 5.32 -5.78 5.94
CA ALA A 190 5.70 -6.71 7.00
C ALA A 190 5.89 -6.04 8.38
N SER A 191 6.72 -5.00 8.45
CA SER A 191 6.99 -4.28 9.71
C SER A 191 5.77 -3.53 10.23
N ILE A 192 4.96 -2.97 9.32
CA ILE A 192 3.72 -2.26 9.65
C ILE A 192 2.69 -3.25 10.22
N ALA A 193 2.53 -4.40 9.56
CA ALA A 193 1.62 -5.45 9.97
C ALA A 193 1.97 -6.00 11.37
N GLU A 194 3.26 -6.27 11.61
CA GLU A 194 3.76 -6.74 12.90
C GLU A 194 3.44 -5.75 14.02
N LYS A 195 3.69 -4.45 13.79
CA LYS A 195 3.37 -3.40 14.74
C LYS A 195 1.86 -3.34 15.05
N LYS A 196 1.02 -3.41 14.02
CA LYS A 196 -0.45 -3.42 14.18
C LYS A 196 -0.93 -4.63 14.96
N LEU A 197 -0.39 -5.83 14.66
CA LEU A 197 -0.72 -7.05 15.39
C LEU A 197 -0.38 -6.93 16.88
N HIS A 198 0.81 -6.44 17.21
CA HIS A 198 1.22 -6.21 18.61
C HIS A 198 0.38 -5.18 19.35
N GLN A 199 -0.15 -4.19 18.64
CA GLN A 199 -1.03 -3.15 19.18
C GLN A 199 -2.49 -3.59 19.27
N ASN A 200 -2.82 -4.81 18.78
CA ASN A 200 -4.18 -5.29 18.61
C ASN A 200 -5.04 -4.33 17.76
N ASP A 201 -4.40 -3.66 16.78
CA ASP A 201 -5.06 -2.77 15.82
C ASP A 201 -5.55 -3.61 14.63
N VAL A 202 -6.70 -4.24 14.85
CA VAL A 202 -7.31 -5.22 13.95
C VAL A 202 -8.66 -4.74 13.44
N GLU A 203 -9.06 -5.24 12.28
CA GLU A 203 -10.35 -4.91 11.67
C GLU A 203 -11.43 -5.94 12.04
N ASP A 204 -12.67 -5.51 12.07
CA ASP A 204 -13.81 -6.43 12.10
C ASP A 204 -13.97 -7.13 10.75
N VAL A 205 -13.68 -8.42 10.70
CA VAL A 205 -13.69 -9.21 9.46
C VAL A 205 -15.06 -9.17 8.76
N ALA A 206 -16.17 -9.09 9.51
CA ALA A 206 -17.51 -9.06 8.94
C ALA A 206 -17.83 -7.72 8.24
N TYR A 207 -17.43 -6.61 8.86
CA TYR A 207 -17.86 -5.26 8.45
C TYR A 207 -16.75 -4.48 7.75
N PHE A 208 -15.49 -4.94 7.74
CA PHE A 208 -14.40 -4.24 7.06
C PHE A 208 -14.67 -4.10 5.56
N GLU A 209 -14.50 -2.87 5.06
CA GLU A 209 -14.60 -2.50 3.65
C GLU A 209 -13.36 -1.73 3.20
N PRO A 210 -12.98 -1.80 1.91
CA PRO A 210 -11.90 -0.97 1.37
C PRO A 210 -12.19 0.52 1.54
N TYR A 211 -11.15 1.31 1.72
CA TYR A 211 -11.25 2.77 1.79
C TYR A 211 -11.38 3.37 0.39
N TYR A 212 -12.61 3.70 0.03
CA TYR A 212 -12.93 4.37 -1.23
C TYR A 212 -12.98 5.88 -1.03
N LEU A 213 -11.99 6.61 -1.56
CA LEU A 213 -11.98 8.08 -1.53
C LEU A 213 -12.99 8.71 -2.49
N LYS A 214 -13.41 7.97 -3.49
CA LYS A 214 -14.39 8.43 -4.48
C LYS A 214 -15.47 7.37 -4.64
N ASP A 215 -16.71 7.86 -4.75
CA ASP A 215 -17.81 7.00 -5.18
C ASP A 215 -17.57 6.51 -6.61
N PHE A 216 -17.94 5.27 -6.86
CA PHE A 216 -17.93 4.70 -8.20
C PHE A 216 -18.94 5.44 -9.05
N LEU A 217 -18.51 6.44 -9.79
CA LEU A 217 -19.37 7.09 -10.79
C LEU A 217 -19.68 6.04 -11.86
N LYS A 218 -20.92 5.59 -11.89
CA LYS A 218 -21.47 4.88 -13.06
C LYS A 218 -21.35 5.83 -14.26
N LEU A 219 -20.45 5.51 -15.21
CA LEU A 219 -20.42 6.14 -16.52
C LEU A 219 -21.70 5.80 -17.29
#